data_f1eb1be8b9362d883b24719f2ccbc285
#
_entry.id   f1eb1be8b9362d883b24719f2ccbc285
#
_cell.length_a   1.000
_cell.length_b   1.000
_cell.length_c   1.000
_cell.angle_alpha   90.00
_cell.angle_beta   90.00
_cell.angle_gamma   90.00
#
_symmetry.space_group_name_H-M   'P 1'
#
loop_
_entity.id
_entity.type
_entity.pdbx_description
1 polymer ?
#
loop_
_entity_poly.entity_id
_entity_poly.type
_entity_poly.pdbx_seq_one_letter_code
_entity_poly.pdbx_strand_id
1 'polypeptide(L)'
;MGQVLMKEKYSEQINYLDILHSDSKGWITKAEINCGYKQWHYRYNELLEQDFNQDNVYISINTFYSTFRRWEYIKELKAQFIDLDIYKTGFTKEQIIMHLEADYFNKSIPRPNLIIDSGRGLYLIWLLNSV
;
A
#
# COMPACT_ATOMS: atom_id res chain seq x y z
N MET A 1 22.61 8.73 6.46
CA MET A 1 21.30 8.06 6.33
C MET A 1 21.14 7.28 5.04
N GLY A 2 21.93 7.50 4.08
CA GLY A 2 21.83 7.08 2.70
C GLY A 2 21.47 5.61 2.42
N GLN A 3 22.48 4.77 2.20
CA GLN A 3 22.25 3.42 1.61
C GLN A 3 21.59 2.43 2.57
N VAL A 4 21.86 2.50 3.87
CA VAL A 4 21.27 1.57 4.85
C VAL A 4 19.78 1.80 4.98
N LEU A 5 19.36 3.07 5.06
CA LEU A 5 17.95 3.43 5.14
C LEU A 5 17.19 3.03 3.87
N MET A 6 17.81 3.16 2.70
CA MET A 6 17.20 2.74 1.44
C MET A 6 17.03 1.22 1.37
N LYS A 7 17.99 0.44 1.87
CA LYS A 7 17.87 -1.03 1.94
C LYS A 7 16.75 -1.46 2.89
N GLU A 8 16.67 -0.84 4.05
CA GLU A 8 15.59 -1.11 5.01
C GLU A 8 14.22 -0.79 4.41
N LYS A 9 14.10 0.39 3.78
CA LYS A 9 12.87 0.80 3.12
C LYS A 9 12.48 -0.17 2.01
N TYR A 10 13.43 -0.62 1.21
CA TYR A 10 13.18 -1.59 0.14
C TYR A 10 12.73 -2.94 0.71
N SER A 11 13.37 -3.41 1.78
CA SER A 11 12.99 -4.65 2.47
C SER A 11 11.59 -4.56 3.06
N GLU A 12 11.23 -3.44 3.64
CA GLU A 12 9.88 -3.19 4.15
C GLU A 12 8.83 -3.20 3.04
N GLN A 13 9.16 -2.62 1.88
CA GLN A 13 8.27 -2.63 0.71
C GLN A 13 8.04 -4.05 0.20
N ILE A 14 9.07 -4.87 0.12
CA ILE A 14 8.95 -6.27 -0.30
C ILE A 14 8.09 -7.04 0.70
N ASN A 15 8.30 -6.86 2.00
CA ASN A 15 7.49 -7.50 3.03
C ASN A 15 6.03 -7.11 2.92
N TYR A 16 5.75 -5.85 2.69
CA TYR A 16 4.39 -5.35 2.49
C TYR A 16 3.73 -5.99 1.27
N LEU A 17 4.45 -6.05 0.15
CA LEU A 17 3.95 -6.67 -1.07
C LEU A 17 3.69 -8.18 -0.88
N ASP A 18 4.56 -8.85 -0.15
CA ASP A 18 4.41 -10.27 0.15
C ASP A 18 3.16 -10.53 1.00
N ILE A 19 2.96 -9.74 2.05
CA ILE A 19 1.76 -9.85 2.89
C ILE A 19 0.49 -9.63 2.07
N LEU A 20 0.51 -8.64 1.19
CA LEU A 20 -0.68 -8.25 0.42
C LEU A 20 -0.94 -9.18 -0.77
N HIS A 21 0.10 -9.54 -1.50
CA HIS A 21 -0.02 -10.13 -2.84
C HIS A 21 0.56 -11.53 -3.02
N SER A 22 1.15 -12.15 -2.00
CA SER A 22 1.78 -13.47 -2.18
C SER A 22 0.82 -14.54 -2.70
N ASP A 23 -0.46 -14.44 -2.38
CA ASP A 23 -1.51 -15.35 -2.83
C ASP A 23 -2.37 -14.77 -3.97
N SER A 24 -2.00 -13.63 -4.50
CA SER A 24 -2.77 -12.95 -5.55
C SER A 24 -2.70 -13.72 -6.87
N LYS A 25 -3.85 -13.91 -7.49
CA LYS A 25 -4.00 -14.61 -8.78
C LYS A 25 -4.27 -13.66 -9.94
N GLY A 26 -4.72 -12.45 -9.64
CA GLY A 26 -5.04 -11.44 -10.64
C GLY A 26 -3.84 -10.61 -11.07
N TRP A 27 -4.10 -9.67 -11.95
CA TRP A 27 -3.12 -8.69 -12.39
C TRP A 27 -2.97 -7.57 -11.37
N ILE A 28 -1.73 -7.24 -11.07
CA ILE A 28 -1.39 -6.13 -10.16
C ILE A 28 -0.91 -4.96 -11.01
N THR A 29 -1.43 -3.77 -10.74
CA THR A 29 -1.05 -2.57 -11.47
C THR A 29 0.07 -1.83 -10.75
N LYS A 30 1.13 -1.52 -11.49
CA LYS A 30 2.17 -0.59 -11.10
C LYS A 30 1.93 0.71 -11.85
N ALA A 31 1.80 1.82 -11.14
CA ALA A 31 1.61 3.14 -11.73
C ALA A 31 2.78 4.05 -11.36
N GLU A 32 3.17 4.90 -12.28
CA GLU A 32 4.24 5.87 -12.09
C GLU A 32 3.75 7.24 -12.53
N ILE A 33 3.95 8.24 -11.67
CA ILE A 33 3.55 9.62 -11.92
C ILE A 33 4.82 10.49 -11.94
N ASN A 34 5.61 10.34 -12.99
CA ASN A 34 6.79 11.15 -13.27
C ASN A 34 6.68 11.62 -14.72
N CYS A 35 6.71 12.91 -14.98
CA CYS A 35 6.59 13.44 -16.35
C CYS A 35 5.39 12.85 -17.11
N GLY A 36 4.26 12.67 -16.43
CA GLY A 36 3.06 12.05 -16.98
C GLY A 36 2.70 10.77 -16.23
N TYR A 37 1.55 10.23 -16.56
CA TYR A 37 1.03 9.01 -15.93
C TYR A 37 1.32 7.81 -16.83
N LYS A 38 1.95 6.79 -16.25
CA LYS A 38 2.20 5.50 -16.91
C LYS A 38 1.78 4.37 -15.99
N GLN A 39 1.28 3.28 -16.56
CA GLN A 39 0.95 2.10 -15.77
C GLN A 39 1.33 0.83 -16.51
N TRP A 40 1.70 -0.19 -15.73
CA TRP A 40 2.05 -1.51 -16.18
C TRP A 40 1.32 -2.53 -15.32
N HIS A 41 1.15 -3.74 -15.84
CA HIS A 41 0.40 -4.79 -15.14
C HIS A 41 1.25 -6.05 -15.07
N TYR A 42 1.28 -6.65 -13.88
CA TYR A 42 2.14 -7.81 -13.61
C TYR A 42 1.39 -8.84 -12.78
N ARG A 43 1.78 -10.10 -12.93
CA ARG A 43 1.53 -11.10 -11.91
C ARG A 43 2.52 -10.87 -10.75
N TYR A 44 2.23 -11.42 -9.58
CA TYR A 44 3.04 -11.12 -8.40
C TYR A 44 4.53 -11.45 -8.58
N ASN A 45 4.83 -12.63 -9.13
CA ASN A 45 6.22 -13.02 -9.36
C ASN A 45 6.96 -12.10 -10.34
N GLU A 46 6.27 -11.62 -11.36
CA GLU A 46 6.82 -10.65 -12.32
C GLU A 46 7.03 -9.27 -11.66
N LEU A 47 6.10 -8.87 -10.79
CA LEU A 47 6.19 -7.60 -10.06
C LEU A 47 7.46 -7.53 -9.22
N LEU A 48 7.83 -8.62 -8.56
CA LEU A 48 9.02 -8.67 -7.71
C LEU A 48 10.33 -8.47 -8.49
N GLU A 49 10.33 -8.70 -9.79
CA GLU A 49 11.48 -8.47 -10.67
C GLU A 49 11.58 -7.01 -11.13
N GLN A 50 10.55 -6.20 -10.87
CA GLN A 50 10.51 -4.80 -11.30
C GLN A 50 11.11 -3.88 -10.24
N ASP A 51 11.62 -2.73 -10.70
CA ASP A 51 12.05 -1.67 -9.82
C ASP A 51 10.83 -0.83 -9.42
N PHE A 52 10.50 -0.84 -8.15
CA PHE A 52 9.43 -0.02 -7.60
C PHE A 52 9.91 0.85 -6.42
N ASN A 53 11.23 0.98 -6.25
CA ASN A 53 11.85 1.73 -5.17
C ASN A 53 12.15 3.19 -5.59
N GLN A 54 11.31 3.76 -6.44
CA GLN A 54 11.41 5.15 -6.87
C GLN A 54 10.27 5.96 -6.30
N ASP A 55 10.46 7.27 -6.22
CA ASP A 55 9.40 8.18 -5.82
C ASP A 55 8.26 8.17 -6.84
N ASN A 56 7.03 8.39 -6.38
CA ASN A 56 5.83 8.45 -7.20
C ASN A 56 5.51 7.14 -7.95
N VAL A 57 5.93 6.01 -7.39
CA VAL A 57 5.53 4.68 -7.84
C VAL A 57 4.47 4.14 -6.90
N TYR A 58 3.38 3.64 -7.46
CA TYR A 58 2.23 3.13 -6.72
C TYR A 58 1.88 1.73 -7.18
N ILE A 59 1.53 0.88 -6.22
CA ILE A 59 1.13 -0.51 -6.50
C ILE A 59 -0.33 -0.66 -6.06
N SER A 60 -1.16 -1.27 -6.90
CA SER A 60 -2.56 -1.47 -6.57
C SER A 60 -2.72 -2.46 -5.42
N ILE A 61 -3.65 -2.17 -4.52
CA ILE A 61 -3.99 -3.07 -3.42
C ILE A 61 -4.80 -4.25 -3.94
N ASN A 62 -5.78 -3.98 -4.79
CA ASN A 62 -6.63 -5.01 -5.38
C ASN A 62 -6.02 -5.55 -6.69
N THR A 63 -6.47 -6.70 -7.11
CA THR A 63 -6.04 -7.30 -8.38
C THR A 63 -7.17 -7.25 -9.39
N PHE A 64 -6.83 -7.44 -10.67
CA PHE A 64 -7.75 -7.27 -11.78
C PHE A 64 -7.78 -8.51 -12.67
N TYR A 65 -8.90 -8.74 -13.35
CA TYR A 65 -9.05 -9.85 -14.29
C TYR A 65 -8.22 -9.65 -15.56
N SER A 66 -7.96 -8.41 -15.94
CA SER A 66 -7.24 -8.08 -17.15
C SER A 66 -6.22 -6.98 -16.91
N THR A 67 -5.49 -6.59 -17.95
CA THR A 67 -4.50 -5.52 -17.87
C THR A 67 -5.14 -4.12 -17.92
N PHE A 68 -6.31 -3.98 -17.34
CA PHE A 68 -7.01 -2.71 -17.16
C PHE A 68 -7.32 -2.48 -15.70
N ARG A 69 -6.89 -1.34 -15.17
CA ARG A 69 -7.19 -0.95 -13.81
C ARG A 69 -8.51 -0.18 -13.78
N ARG A 70 -9.61 -0.93 -13.76
CA ARG A 70 -10.97 -0.39 -13.64
C ARG A 70 -11.75 -1.21 -12.62
N TRP A 71 -12.69 -0.57 -11.96
CA TRP A 71 -13.48 -1.24 -10.93
C TRP A 71 -14.27 -2.44 -11.47
N GLU A 72 -14.71 -2.39 -12.74
CA GLU A 72 -15.44 -3.49 -13.39
C GLU A 72 -14.58 -4.75 -13.56
N TYR A 73 -13.26 -4.60 -13.55
CA TYR A 73 -12.32 -5.70 -13.76
C TYR A 73 -11.64 -6.15 -12.48
N ILE A 74 -12.13 -5.71 -11.31
CA ILE A 74 -11.56 -6.18 -10.04
C ILE A 74 -11.84 -7.67 -9.88
N LYS A 75 -10.77 -8.43 -9.68
CA LYS A 75 -10.82 -9.87 -9.42
C LYS A 75 -10.80 -10.19 -7.95
N GLU A 76 -9.88 -9.57 -7.21
CA GLU A 76 -9.68 -9.84 -5.79
C GLU A 76 -9.68 -8.52 -5.03
N LEU A 77 -10.52 -8.45 -4.00
CA LEU A 77 -10.48 -7.39 -3.00
C LEU A 77 -9.56 -7.86 -1.89
N LYS A 78 -8.34 -7.36 -1.86
CA LYS A 78 -7.31 -7.82 -0.93
C LYS A 78 -7.36 -7.11 0.41
N ALA A 79 -7.80 -5.86 0.41
CA ALA A 79 -7.80 -5.05 1.62
C ALA A 79 -8.74 -3.86 1.49
N GLN A 80 -9.13 -3.33 2.63
CA GLN A 80 -9.69 -1.99 2.73
C GLN A 80 -8.65 -1.08 3.37
N PHE A 81 -8.68 0.19 3.02
CA PHE A 81 -7.71 1.13 3.56
C PHE A 81 -8.29 2.51 3.76
N ILE A 82 -7.66 3.26 4.67
CA ILE A 82 -7.91 4.68 4.88
C ILE A 82 -6.58 5.40 4.66
N ASP A 83 -6.64 6.46 3.87
CA ASP A 83 -5.51 7.37 3.64
C ASP A 83 -5.65 8.58 4.54
N LEU A 84 -4.77 8.69 5.54
CA LEU A 84 -4.75 9.82 6.46
C LEU A 84 -3.71 10.84 6.00
N ASP A 85 -4.18 12.01 5.66
CA ASP A 85 -3.35 13.12 5.21
C ASP A 85 -2.94 13.97 6.43
N ILE A 86 -1.77 13.68 6.98
CA ILE A 86 -1.33 14.24 8.28
C ILE A 86 -0.52 15.51 8.12
N TYR A 87 0.16 15.70 7.01
CA TYR A 87 1.13 16.79 6.86
C TYR A 87 0.55 18.19 7.05
N LYS A 88 -0.76 18.36 6.88
CA LYS A 88 -1.46 19.63 7.07
C LYS A 88 -2.00 19.84 8.49
N THR A 89 -1.93 18.84 9.35
CA THR A 89 -2.58 18.89 10.66
C THR A 89 -1.73 19.55 11.74
N GLY A 90 -0.43 19.64 11.54
CA GLY A 90 0.52 20.11 12.56
C GLY A 90 0.90 19.04 13.58
N PHE A 91 0.33 17.83 13.49
CA PHE A 91 0.69 16.70 14.36
C PHE A 91 1.73 15.82 13.69
N THR A 92 2.53 15.12 14.49
CA THR A 92 3.44 14.09 13.98
C THR A 92 2.65 12.80 13.73
N LYS A 93 3.24 11.91 12.93
CA LYS A 93 2.67 10.59 12.66
C LYS A 93 2.54 9.77 13.95
N GLU A 94 3.54 9.86 14.82
CA GLU A 94 3.56 9.19 16.12
C GLU A 94 2.44 9.69 17.02
N GLN A 95 2.18 11.00 17.03
CA GLN A 95 1.07 11.58 17.81
C GLN A 95 -0.28 11.08 17.30
N ILE A 96 -0.45 11.00 16.00
CA ILE A 96 -1.68 10.49 15.40
C ILE A 96 -1.88 9.02 15.74
N ILE A 97 -0.84 8.19 15.63
CA ILE A 97 -0.92 6.77 15.99
C ILE A 97 -1.29 6.60 17.47
N MET A 98 -0.65 7.35 18.36
CA MET A 98 -0.97 7.29 19.79
C MET A 98 -2.43 7.64 20.05
N HIS A 99 -2.94 8.66 19.40
CA HIS A 99 -4.34 9.08 19.53
C HIS A 99 -5.30 7.99 19.00
N LEU A 100 -4.98 7.39 17.86
CA LEU A 100 -5.79 6.31 17.29
C LEU A 100 -5.82 5.08 18.21
N GLU A 101 -4.69 4.72 18.81
CA GLU A 101 -4.62 3.61 19.74
C GLU A 101 -5.37 3.88 21.03
N ALA A 102 -5.32 5.11 21.54
CA ALA A 102 -6.00 5.47 22.77
C ALA A 102 -7.52 5.52 22.62
N ASP A 103 -8.03 6.06 21.51
CA ASP A 103 -9.43 6.45 21.40
C ASP A 103 -10.22 5.68 20.35
N TYR A 104 -9.58 5.04 19.37
CA TYR A 104 -10.27 4.45 18.21
C TYR A 104 -10.04 2.96 18.02
N PHE A 105 -8.79 2.48 18.05
CA PHE A 105 -8.49 1.07 17.74
C PHE A 105 -9.09 0.15 18.80
N ASN A 106 -9.79 -0.88 18.33
CA ASN A 106 -10.52 -1.85 19.15
C ASN A 106 -11.62 -1.23 20.02
N LYS A 107 -12.04 0.00 19.69
CA LYS A 107 -13.16 0.69 20.31
C LYS A 107 -14.24 0.97 19.27
N SER A 108 -14.06 2.01 18.46
CA SER A 108 -15.00 2.34 17.40
C SER A 108 -14.65 1.72 16.06
N ILE A 109 -13.37 1.38 15.83
CA ILE A 109 -12.91 0.70 14.63
C ILE A 109 -11.97 -0.45 14.99
N PRO A 110 -11.92 -1.51 14.18
CA PRO A 110 -10.93 -2.56 14.39
C PRO A 110 -9.52 -2.03 14.25
N ARG A 111 -8.57 -2.67 14.93
CA ARG A 111 -7.17 -2.34 14.76
C ARG A 111 -6.73 -2.75 13.35
N PRO A 112 -6.06 -1.88 12.58
CA PRO A 112 -5.59 -2.25 11.25
C PRO A 112 -4.50 -3.32 11.34
N ASN A 113 -4.41 -4.12 10.28
CA ASN A 113 -3.34 -5.12 10.15
C ASN A 113 -2.00 -4.48 9.82
N LEU A 114 -2.03 -3.39 9.05
CA LEU A 114 -0.85 -2.68 8.61
C LEU A 114 -1.05 -1.18 8.76
N ILE A 115 0.01 -0.50 9.19
CA ILE A 115 0.09 0.97 9.19
C ILE A 115 1.33 1.32 8.38
N ILE A 116 1.15 2.06 7.30
CA ILE A 116 2.21 2.37 6.34
C ILE A 116 2.41 3.88 6.26
N ASP A 117 3.65 4.30 6.33
CA ASP A 117 4.03 5.68 6.11
C ASP A 117 3.98 5.98 4.61
N SER A 118 3.04 6.83 4.20
CA SER A 118 2.85 7.21 2.80
C SER A 118 3.72 8.40 2.39
N GLY A 119 4.53 8.93 3.30
CA GLY A 119 5.31 10.15 3.09
C GLY A 119 4.59 11.38 3.64
N ARG A 120 3.38 11.68 3.19
CA ARG A 120 2.57 12.80 3.67
C ARG A 120 1.66 12.45 4.82
N GLY A 121 1.45 11.17 5.05
CA GLY A 121 0.54 10.70 6.08
C GLY A 121 0.71 9.21 6.32
N LEU A 122 -0.39 8.56 6.60
CA LEU A 122 -0.43 7.14 6.93
C LEU A 122 -1.52 6.44 6.12
N TYR A 123 -1.24 5.22 5.68
CA TYR A 123 -2.26 4.28 5.23
C TYR A 123 -2.57 3.32 6.35
N LEU A 124 -3.84 3.22 6.71
CA LEU A 124 -4.33 2.18 7.62
C LEU A 124 -4.97 1.09 6.75
N ILE A 125 -4.49 -0.13 6.88
CA ILE A 125 -4.89 -1.22 5.98
C ILE A 125 -5.45 -2.38 6.79
N TRP A 126 -6.65 -2.83 6.40
CA TRP A 126 -7.30 -4.02 6.92
C TRP A 126 -7.31 -5.08 5.83
N LEU A 127 -6.60 -6.18 6.06
CA LEU A 127 -6.56 -7.28 5.12
C LEU A 127 -7.89 -8.03 5.12
N LEU A 128 -8.37 -8.37 3.94
CA LEU A 128 -9.58 -9.14 3.75
C LEU A 128 -9.20 -10.59 3.46
N ASN A 129 -9.93 -11.51 4.05
CA ASN A 129 -9.80 -12.91 3.67
C ASN A 129 -10.28 -13.07 2.24
N SER A 130 -9.55 -13.86 1.45
CA SER A 130 -9.95 -14.14 0.08
C SER A 130 -11.33 -14.79 0.05
N VAL A 131 -12.19 -14.19 -0.70
CA VAL A 131 -13.55 -14.70 -0.91
C VAL A 131 -13.61 -15.39 -2.25
#